data_d16b290a5767e38c38ec066cab557c1f
#
_entry.id   d16b290a5767e38c38ec066cab557c1f
#
_cell.length_a   1.000
_cell.length_b   1.000
_cell.length_c   1.000
_cell.angle_alpha   90.00
_cell.angle_beta   90.00
_cell.angle_gamma   90.00
#
_symmetry.space_group_name_H-M   'P 1'
#
loop_
_entity.id
_entity.type
_entity.pdbx_description
1 polymer ?
#
loop_
_entity_poly.entity_id
_entity_poly.type
_entity_poly.pdbx_seq_one_letter_code
_entity_poly.pdbx_strand_id
1 'polypeptide(L)'
;MTVEELKNRYKVIEAKRINDDIVSVDLFHDEEKSNLLHIKLLFAYGKLYYTGDFGTYVFGKTICNIFNFFKGKRINEGYWQEKCEAAGDPIIPNEVDLKKVEEAVRDYLEENEIEITDDIEEEISDCFYYMDSNAYRAYDKVEELFSSLDLSYDSEMVGGIIRAGQGYHGRFIYACEVIQWVSNNLDEWLGENKNGTIV
;
A
#
# COMPACT_ATOMS: atom_id res chain seq x y z
N MET A 1 2.31 8.11 7.42
CA MET A 1 1.93 8.29 8.85
C MET A 1 3.06 7.76 9.73
N THR A 2 3.41 8.43 10.80
CA THR A 2 4.47 8.00 11.72
C THR A 2 3.89 7.22 12.91
N VAL A 3 4.73 6.48 13.64
CA VAL A 3 4.31 5.79 14.89
C VAL A 3 3.77 6.79 15.92
N GLU A 4 4.34 8.01 15.96
CA GLU A 4 3.88 9.06 16.86
C GLU A 4 2.48 9.59 16.46
N GLU A 5 2.21 9.73 15.18
CA GLU A 5 0.88 10.10 14.69
C GLU A 5 -0.15 9.00 15.00
N LEU A 6 0.23 7.72 14.90
CA LEU A 6 -0.63 6.60 15.31
C LEU A 6 -0.97 6.63 16.80
N LYS A 7 0.03 6.83 17.67
CA LYS A 7 -0.17 6.98 19.12
C LYS A 7 -1.04 8.17 19.48
N ASN A 8 -0.91 9.28 18.76
CA ASN A 8 -1.74 10.45 18.94
C ASN A 8 -3.17 10.23 18.47
N ARG A 9 -3.36 9.40 17.45
CA ARG A 9 -4.68 9.12 16.85
C ARG A 9 -5.47 8.08 17.65
N TYR A 10 -4.80 7.02 18.13
CA TYR A 10 -5.47 5.92 18.85
C TYR A 10 -5.07 5.95 20.32
N LYS A 11 -6.02 6.37 21.18
CA LYS A 11 -5.82 6.57 22.63
C LYS A 11 -6.03 5.32 23.45
N VAL A 12 -6.89 4.43 22.99
CA VAL A 12 -7.22 3.19 23.68
C VAL A 12 -6.82 2.01 22.83
N ILE A 13 -6.09 1.10 23.44
CA ILE A 13 -5.61 -0.13 22.80
C ILE A 13 -6.07 -1.30 23.65
N GLU A 14 -6.85 -2.19 23.07
CA GLU A 14 -7.28 -3.43 23.70
C GLU A 14 -6.65 -4.61 22.96
N ALA A 15 -5.70 -5.29 23.57
CA ALA A 15 -5.10 -6.50 23.04
C ALA A 15 -5.52 -7.70 23.91
N LYS A 16 -6.06 -8.74 23.27
CA LYS A 16 -6.54 -9.93 23.95
C LYS A 16 -6.08 -11.20 23.24
N ARG A 17 -5.40 -12.05 23.97
CA ARG A 17 -5.15 -13.43 23.53
C ARG A 17 -6.37 -14.29 23.88
N ILE A 18 -7.04 -14.80 22.85
CA ILE A 18 -8.23 -15.67 23.01
C ILE A 18 -7.78 -17.12 23.26
N ASN A 19 -6.79 -17.57 22.48
CA ASN A 19 -6.08 -18.84 22.65
C ASN A 19 -4.69 -18.75 22.00
N ASP A 20 -3.98 -19.87 21.87
CA ASP A 20 -2.62 -19.89 21.30
C ASP A 20 -2.56 -19.44 19.83
N ASP A 21 -3.65 -19.64 19.08
CA ASP A 21 -3.74 -19.34 17.66
C ASP A 21 -4.48 -18.04 17.34
N ILE A 22 -5.14 -17.43 18.34
CA ILE A 22 -6.03 -16.28 18.10
C ILE A 22 -5.70 -15.12 19.04
N VAL A 23 -5.40 -13.97 18.45
CA VAL A 23 -5.24 -12.70 19.14
C VAL A 23 -6.08 -11.63 18.45
N SER A 24 -6.83 -10.86 19.24
CA SER A 24 -7.56 -9.67 18.77
C SER A 24 -6.90 -8.42 19.32
N VAL A 25 -6.81 -7.39 18.47
CA VAL A 25 -6.39 -6.05 18.87
C VAL A 25 -7.41 -5.06 18.34
N ASP A 26 -7.92 -4.23 19.22
CA ASP A 26 -8.85 -3.15 18.91
C ASP A 26 -8.19 -1.81 19.28
N LEU A 27 -8.18 -0.87 18.34
CA LEU A 27 -7.63 0.48 18.46
C LEU A 27 -8.75 1.48 18.36
N PHE A 28 -8.94 2.32 19.39
CA PHE A 28 -9.99 3.32 19.45
C PHE A 28 -9.38 4.72 19.54
N HIS A 29 -10.02 5.69 18.87
CA HIS A 29 -9.60 7.09 18.91
C HIS A 29 -9.84 7.73 20.28
N ASP A 30 -10.92 7.37 20.94
CA ASP A 30 -11.38 7.97 22.20
C ASP A 30 -11.60 6.92 23.31
N GLU A 31 -11.71 7.40 24.56
CA GLU A 31 -11.93 6.58 25.73
C GLU A 31 -13.35 5.96 25.78
N GLU A 32 -14.30 6.53 25.05
CA GLU A 32 -15.67 6.01 24.94
C GLU A 32 -15.75 4.80 24.00
N LYS A 33 -14.63 4.47 23.33
CA LYS A 33 -14.53 3.35 22.37
C LYS A 33 -15.60 3.42 21.29
N SER A 34 -15.82 4.64 20.80
CA SER A 34 -16.75 4.85 19.69
C SER A 34 -16.27 4.13 18.42
N ASN A 35 -17.20 3.74 17.56
CA ASN A 35 -16.84 3.17 16.26
C ASN A 35 -16.33 4.22 15.26
N LEU A 36 -16.20 5.48 15.70
CA LEU A 36 -15.58 6.53 14.93
C LEU A 36 -14.06 6.39 15.05
N LEU A 37 -13.37 6.23 13.95
CA LEU A 37 -11.94 5.99 13.89
C LEU A 37 -11.53 4.74 14.74
N HIS A 38 -12.06 3.61 14.36
CA HIS A 38 -11.78 2.31 14.96
C HIS A 38 -11.04 1.41 13.99
N ILE A 39 -10.03 0.71 14.49
CA ILE A 39 -9.32 -0.33 13.74
C ILE A 39 -9.36 -1.62 14.55
N LYS A 40 -9.63 -2.71 13.87
CA LYS A 40 -9.57 -4.04 14.43
C LYS A 40 -8.60 -4.92 13.66
N LEU A 41 -7.71 -5.58 14.37
CA LEU A 41 -6.85 -6.64 13.85
C LEU A 41 -7.22 -7.96 14.53
N LEU A 42 -7.40 -8.99 13.74
CA LEU A 42 -7.58 -10.34 14.23
C LEU A 42 -6.51 -11.23 13.60
N PHE A 43 -5.60 -11.70 14.43
CA PHE A 43 -4.63 -12.72 14.05
C PHE A 43 -5.25 -14.08 14.36
N ALA A 44 -5.44 -14.91 13.38
CA ALA A 44 -6.08 -16.21 13.55
C ALA A 44 -5.59 -17.23 12.50
N TYR A 45 -5.14 -18.39 12.94
CA TYR A 45 -4.82 -19.55 12.07
C TYR A 45 -3.91 -19.22 10.89
N GLY A 46 -2.84 -18.44 11.13
CA GLY A 46 -1.88 -18.05 10.11
C GLY A 46 -2.36 -16.91 9.18
N LYS A 47 -3.48 -16.29 9.51
CA LYS A 47 -4.02 -15.12 8.80
C LYS A 47 -4.11 -13.90 9.72
N LEU A 48 -3.99 -12.72 9.11
CA LEU A 48 -4.31 -11.44 9.71
C LEU A 48 -5.50 -10.84 8.97
N TYR A 49 -6.55 -10.55 9.72
CA TYR A 49 -7.70 -9.77 9.26
C TYR A 49 -7.56 -8.37 9.82
N TYR A 50 -7.51 -7.39 8.95
CA TYR A 50 -7.48 -5.98 9.26
C TYR A 50 -8.78 -5.35 8.77
N THR A 51 -9.44 -4.53 9.60
CA THR A 51 -10.60 -3.73 9.21
C THR A 51 -10.64 -2.43 10.00
N GLY A 52 -11.10 -1.37 9.37
CA GLY A 52 -11.28 -0.06 10.01
C GLY A 52 -10.94 1.10 9.09
N ASP A 53 -10.41 2.17 9.66
CA ASP A 53 -10.21 3.48 9.01
C ASP A 53 -9.49 3.44 7.67
N PHE A 54 -8.55 2.52 7.52
CA PHE A 54 -7.72 2.44 6.31
C PHE A 54 -8.09 1.26 5.41
N GLY A 55 -9.34 0.80 5.48
CA GLY A 55 -9.87 -0.25 4.61
C GLY A 55 -9.98 -1.62 5.28
N THR A 56 -10.10 -2.64 4.46
CA THR A 56 -10.21 -4.03 4.92
C THR A 56 -9.27 -4.89 4.10
N TYR A 57 -8.40 -5.63 4.79
CA TYR A 57 -7.37 -6.47 4.18
C TYR A 57 -7.27 -7.81 4.90
N VAL A 58 -7.01 -8.87 4.14
CA VAL A 58 -6.73 -10.19 4.67
C VAL A 58 -5.35 -10.62 4.18
N PHE A 59 -4.44 -10.85 5.11
CA PHE A 59 -3.10 -11.36 4.80
C PHE A 59 -2.98 -12.81 5.25
N GLY A 60 -2.34 -13.62 4.43
CA GLY A 60 -2.08 -15.02 4.72
C GLY A 60 -0.61 -15.39 4.58
N LYS A 61 -0.17 -16.36 5.41
CA LYS A 61 1.13 -16.99 5.29
C LYS A 61 1.09 -18.44 5.77
N THR A 62 1.52 -19.35 4.92
CA THR A 62 1.33 -20.78 5.07
C THR A 62 2.26 -21.44 6.11
N ILE A 63 3.35 -20.80 6.56
CA ILE A 63 4.47 -21.54 7.22
C ILE A 63 4.97 -20.89 8.52
N CYS A 64 4.45 -19.74 8.99
CA CYS A 64 4.97 -19.07 10.16
C CYS A 64 3.89 -18.56 11.07
N ASN A 65 4.28 -18.35 12.32
CA ASN A 65 3.50 -17.53 13.23
C ASN A 65 3.28 -16.15 12.61
N ILE A 66 2.03 -15.88 12.23
CA ILE A 66 1.60 -14.63 11.57
C ILE A 66 1.97 -13.40 12.41
N PHE A 67 2.01 -13.53 13.75
CA PHE A 67 2.38 -12.45 14.64
C PHE A 67 3.80 -11.91 14.39
N ASN A 68 4.73 -12.79 14.03
CA ASN A 68 6.12 -12.42 13.79
C ASN A 68 6.38 -11.99 12.35
N PHE A 69 5.46 -12.25 11.43
CA PHE A 69 5.65 -11.95 10.02
C PHE A 69 5.78 -10.45 9.74
N PHE A 70 4.96 -9.65 10.41
CA PHE A 70 4.89 -8.20 10.20
C PHE A 70 5.84 -7.41 11.12
N LYS A 71 6.56 -8.08 12.04
CA LYS A 71 7.57 -7.42 12.87
C LYS A 71 8.77 -7.03 12.02
N GLY A 72 9.25 -5.81 12.19
CA GLY A 72 10.44 -5.36 11.49
C GLY A 72 10.61 -3.84 11.48
N LYS A 73 11.72 -3.41 10.90
CA LYS A 73 12.15 -2.00 10.88
C LYS A 73 11.70 -1.26 9.62
N ARG A 74 11.26 -1.98 8.59
CA ARG A 74 10.87 -1.39 7.31
C ARG A 74 9.76 -2.21 6.68
N ILE A 75 8.72 -1.50 6.25
CA ILE A 75 7.64 -2.05 5.44
C ILE A 75 8.19 -2.31 4.03
N ASN A 76 7.81 -3.45 3.47
CA ASN A 76 8.00 -3.77 2.07
C ASN A 76 6.61 -3.99 1.46
N GLU A 77 6.07 -2.93 0.89
CA GLU A 77 4.70 -2.89 0.39
C GLU A 77 4.46 -3.95 -0.69
N GLY A 78 5.42 -4.16 -1.60
CA GLY A 78 5.33 -5.17 -2.64
C GLY A 78 5.22 -6.58 -2.07
N TYR A 79 6.05 -6.91 -1.09
CA TYR A 79 6.01 -8.21 -0.44
C TYR A 79 4.72 -8.40 0.39
N TRP A 80 4.21 -7.35 1.02
CA TRP A 80 2.96 -7.40 1.76
C TRP A 80 1.76 -7.53 0.83
N GLN A 81 1.79 -6.85 -0.33
CA GLN A 81 0.79 -7.03 -1.36
C GLN A 81 0.69 -8.48 -1.83
N GLU A 82 1.84 -9.15 -2.07
CA GLU A 82 1.87 -10.57 -2.44
C GLU A 82 1.22 -11.49 -1.39
N LYS A 83 1.19 -11.07 -0.12
CA LYS A 83 0.58 -11.81 0.99
C LYS A 83 -0.85 -11.38 1.27
N CYS A 84 -1.35 -10.35 0.60
CA CYS A 84 -2.74 -9.92 0.70
C CYS A 84 -3.63 -10.82 -0.16
N GLU A 85 -4.42 -11.67 0.49
CA GLU A 85 -5.33 -12.63 -0.16
C GLU A 85 -6.66 -11.98 -0.55
N ALA A 86 -7.06 -10.92 0.15
CA ALA A 86 -8.27 -10.15 -0.13
C ALA A 86 -8.14 -8.71 0.35
N ALA A 87 -8.72 -7.79 -0.39
CA ALA A 87 -8.81 -6.38 -0.06
C ALA A 87 -10.21 -5.84 -0.40
N GLY A 88 -10.77 -5.04 0.50
CA GLY A 88 -12.01 -4.30 0.27
C GLY A 88 -11.80 -3.00 -0.50
N ASP A 89 -10.58 -2.46 -0.46
CA ASP A 89 -10.16 -1.26 -1.19
C ASP A 89 -9.03 -1.60 -2.17
N PRO A 90 -8.84 -0.83 -3.24
CA PRO A 90 -7.71 -1.02 -4.16
C PRO A 90 -6.37 -0.90 -3.42
N ILE A 91 -5.46 -1.85 -3.65
CA ILE A 91 -4.08 -1.79 -3.13
C ILE A 91 -3.24 -0.86 -4.00
N ILE A 92 -3.44 -0.96 -5.31
CA ILE A 92 -2.83 -0.08 -6.31
C ILE A 92 -3.97 0.76 -6.92
N PRO A 93 -3.88 2.09 -6.87
CA PRO A 93 -4.91 2.94 -7.46
C PRO A 93 -4.90 2.84 -8.99
N ASN A 94 -6.04 3.11 -9.60
CA ASN A 94 -6.14 3.29 -11.06
C ASN A 94 -5.66 4.68 -11.54
N GLU A 95 -4.99 5.41 -10.67
CA GLU A 95 -4.40 6.72 -10.94
C GLU A 95 -2.88 6.61 -10.97
N VAL A 96 -2.26 7.42 -11.80
CA VAL A 96 -0.81 7.50 -11.96
C VAL A 96 -0.30 8.91 -11.66
N ASP A 97 0.91 9.00 -11.15
CA ASP A 97 1.66 10.24 -11.08
C ASP A 97 2.24 10.53 -12.49
N LEU A 98 1.61 11.45 -13.19
CA LEU A 98 1.96 11.79 -14.58
C LEU A 98 3.42 12.24 -14.71
N LYS A 99 4.00 12.89 -13.70
CA LYS A 99 5.41 13.30 -13.75
C LYS A 99 6.33 12.09 -13.76
N LYS A 100 6.02 11.07 -12.97
CA LYS A 100 6.81 9.82 -12.96
C LYS A 100 6.62 9.02 -14.24
N VAL A 101 5.43 9.06 -14.85
CA VAL A 101 5.21 8.44 -16.16
C VAL A 101 6.02 9.17 -17.22
N GLU A 102 6.02 10.48 -17.23
CA GLU A 102 6.82 11.32 -18.12
C GLU A 102 8.33 11.07 -17.95
N GLU A 103 8.82 11.03 -16.70
CA GLU A 103 10.20 10.65 -16.37
C GLU A 103 10.54 9.27 -16.93
N ALA A 104 9.67 8.27 -16.72
CA ALA A 104 9.90 6.92 -17.23
C ALA A 104 9.87 6.82 -18.76
N VAL A 105 9.10 7.68 -19.45
CA VAL A 105 9.17 7.81 -20.93
C VAL A 105 10.54 8.33 -21.35
N ARG A 106 11.05 9.38 -20.68
CA ARG A 106 12.38 9.95 -21.00
C ARG A 106 13.50 8.95 -20.73
N ASP A 107 13.45 8.28 -19.56
CA ASP A 107 14.42 7.24 -19.21
C ASP A 107 14.44 6.13 -20.27
N TYR A 108 13.26 5.70 -20.75
CA TYR A 108 13.17 4.72 -21.81
C TYR A 108 13.81 5.19 -23.12
N LEU A 109 13.59 6.45 -23.52
CA LEU A 109 14.19 7.01 -24.75
C LEU A 109 15.73 7.06 -24.63
N GLU A 110 16.24 7.51 -23.47
CA GLU A 110 17.68 7.56 -23.18
C GLU A 110 18.31 6.16 -23.16
N GLU A 111 17.68 5.19 -22.50
CA GLU A 111 18.17 3.80 -22.41
C GLU A 111 18.23 3.11 -23.79
N ASN A 112 17.38 3.53 -24.73
CA ASN A 112 17.37 3.03 -26.11
C ASN A 112 18.17 3.92 -27.09
N GLU A 113 18.99 4.84 -26.56
CA GLU A 113 19.85 5.73 -27.35
C GLU A 113 19.06 6.61 -28.34
N ILE A 114 17.80 6.93 -28.05
CA ILE A 114 16.97 7.81 -28.85
C ILE A 114 17.22 9.25 -28.42
N GLU A 115 17.77 10.06 -29.29
CA GLU A 115 18.04 11.46 -29.02
C GLU A 115 16.73 12.25 -28.89
N ILE A 116 16.52 12.87 -27.72
CA ILE A 116 15.36 13.74 -27.51
C ILE A 116 15.62 15.08 -28.19
N THR A 117 15.13 15.22 -29.42
CA THR A 117 15.16 16.47 -30.19
C THR A 117 14.08 17.43 -29.69
N ASP A 118 14.17 18.71 -30.13
CA ASP A 118 13.15 19.71 -29.77
C ASP A 118 11.74 19.28 -30.22
N ASP A 119 11.62 18.61 -31.37
CA ASP A 119 10.34 18.09 -31.88
C ASP A 119 9.77 16.97 -30.98
N ILE A 120 10.62 16.03 -30.53
CA ILE A 120 10.24 14.95 -29.61
C ILE A 120 9.85 15.54 -28.26
N GLU A 121 10.57 16.54 -27.78
CA GLU A 121 10.28 17.24 -26.53
C GLU A 121 8.90 17.92 -26.56
N GLU A 122 8.55 18.54 -27.70
CA GLU A 122 7.22 19.15 -27.90
C GLU A 122 6.14 18.08 -27.89
N GLU A 123 6.31 16.94 -28.57
CA GLU A 123 5.34 15.84 -28.58
C GLU A 123 5.14 15.22 -27.18
N ILE A 124 6.23 15.03 -26.42
CA ILE A 124 6.14 14.55 -25.02
C ILE A 124 5.34 15.57 -24.19
N SER A 125 5.71 16.84 -24.26
CA SER A 125 5.06 17.90 -23.49
C SER A 125 3.56 17.99 -23.81
N ASP A 126 3.19 17.94 -25.07
CA ASP A 126 1.80 17.98 -25.52
C ASP A 126 1.01 16.73 -25.05
N CYS A 127 1.62 15.55 -25.13
CA CYS A 127 1.02 14.31 -24.64
C CYS A 127 0.66 14.43 -23.16
N PHE A 128 1.60 14.86 -22.32
CA PHE A 128 1.41 14.94 -20.87
C PHE A 128 0.58 16.14 -20.42
N TYR A 129 0.54 17.23 -21.18
CA TYR A 129 -0.29 18.40 -20.86
C TYR A 129 -1.80 18.09 -20.90
N TYR A 130 -2.23 17.22 -21.81
CA TYR A 130 -3.63 16.82 -21.96
C TYR A 130 -3.95 15.45 -21.37
N MET A 131 -2.98 14.80 -20.73
CA MET A 131 -3.16 13.45 -20.19
C MET A 131 -3.99 13.48 -18.91
N ASP A 132 -4.89 12.52 -18.79
CA ASP A 132 -5.65 12.21 -17.59
C ASP A 132 -4.80 11.28 -16.69
N SER A 133 -4.85 11.47 -15.38
CA SER A 133 -4.15 10.61 -14.40
C SER A 133 -4.72 9.18 -14.30
N ASN A 134 -5.77 8.84 -15.03
CA ASN A 134 -6.30 7.50 -15.09
C ASN A 134 -5.32 6.55 -15.83
N ALA A 135 -4.91 5.47 -15.18
CA ALA A 135 -3.87 4.55 -15.67
C ALA A 135 -4.17 3.95 -17.05
N TYR A 136 -5.44 3.65 -17.36
CA TYR A 136 -5.82 3.10 -18.67
C TYR A 136 -5.69 4.17 -19.76
N ARG A 137 -6.12 5.39 -19.48
CA ARG A 137 -5.98 6.52 -20.43
C ARG A 137 -4.54 6.93 -20.62
N ALA A 138 -3.76 6.92 -19.53
CA ALA A 138 -2.32 7.16 -19.64
C ALA A 138 -1.64 6.08 -20.47
N TYR A 139 -2.05 4.83 -20.36
CA TYR A 139 -1.56 3.74 -21.19
C TYR A 139 -1.81 4.02 -22.69
N ASP A 140 -3.08 4.29 -23.05
CA ASP A 140 -3.46 4.58 -24.44
C ASP A 140 -2.67 5.79 -25.01
N LYS A 141 -2.44 6.82 -24.18
CA LYS A 141 -1.71 8.03 -24.59
C LYS A 141 -0.21 7.79 -24.78
N VAL A 142 0.41 6.97 -23.95
CA VAL A 142 1.83 6.59 -24.15
C VAL A 142 1.98 5.72 -25.40
N GLU A 143 1.03 4.83 -25.71
CA GLU A 143 1.01 4.08 -26.97
C GLU A 143 0.87 5.03 -28.18
N GLU A 144 -0.04 6.03 -28.11
CA GLU A 144 -0.20 7.04 -29.16
C GLU A 144 1.11 7.82 -29.38
N LEU A 145 1.77 8.26 -28.30
CA LEU A 145 3.05 8.97 -28.36
C LEU A 145 4.13 8.13 -29.04
N PHE A 146 4.30 6.87 -28.64
CA PHE A 146 5.32 6.02 -29.26
C PHE A 146 5.03 5.71 -30.72
N SER A 147 3.76 5.59 -31.07
CA SER A 147 3.33 5.44 -32.46
C SER A 147 3.63 6.69 -33.28
N SER A 148 3.43 7.90 -32.75
CA SER A 148 3.72 9.16 -33.46
C SER A 148 5.22 9.34 -33.70
N LEU A 149 6.05 8.86 -32.78
CA LEU A 149 7.51 8.87 -32.86
C LEU A 149 8.09 7.73 -33.74
N ASP A 150 7.24 6.89 -34.34
CA ASP A 150 7.62 5.70 -35.11
C ASP A 150 8.54 4.74 -34.32
N LEU A 151 8.30 4.64 -33.01
CA LEU A 151 9.06 3.79 -32.14
C LEU A 151 8.45 2.37 -32.06
N SER A 152 9.34 1.37 -32.02
CA SER A 152 8.91 -0.01 -31.76
C SER A 152 8.66 -0.18 -30.27
N TYR A 153 7.47 -0.61 -29.89
CA TYR A 153 7.08 -0.88 -28.52
C TYR A 153 6.20 -2.13 -28.42
N ASP A 154 6.12 -2.68 -27.21
CA ASP A 154 5.15 -3.72 -26.87
C ASP A 154 4.35 -3.34 -25.62
N SER A 155 3.28 -4.08 -25.38
CA SER A 155 2.37 -3.80 -24.26
C SER A 155 3.01 -4.00 -22.88
N GLU A 156 4.05 -4.84 -22.79
CA GLU A 156 4.77 -5.07 -21.52
C GLU A 156 5.62 -3.85 -21.17
N MET A 157 6.29 -3.27 -22.14
CA MET A 157 7.09 -2.06 -21.99
C MET A 157 6.22 -0.86 -21.60
N VAL A 158 5.14 -0.56 -22.35
CA VAL A 158 4.21 0.53 -22.00
C VAL A 158 3.63 0.31 -20.61
N GLY A 159 3.22 -0.93 -20.31
CA GLY A 159 2.78 -1.30 -18.95
C GLY A 159 3.84 -1.08 -17.88
N GLY A 160 5.13 -1.24 -18.20
CA GLY A 160 6.27 -0.92 -17.33
C GLY A 160 6.35 0.57 -17.01
N ILE A 161 6.27 1.42 -18.02
CA ILE A 161 6.27 2.88 -17.91
C ILE A 161 5.09 3.36 -17.04
N ILE A 162 3.89 2.86 -17.29
CA ILE A 162 2.71 3.22 -16.49
C ILE A 162 2.87 2.78 -15.03
N ARG A 163 3.41 1.58 -14.78
CA ARG A 163 3.69 1.10 -13.42
C ARG A 163 4.69 1.96 -12.67
N ALA A 164 5.63 2.62 -13.34
CA ALA A 164 6.55 3.56 -12.70
C ALA A 164 5.81 4.75 -12.05
N GLY A 165 4.71 5.19 -12.66
CA GLY A 165 3.82 6.22 -12.09
C GLY A 165 2.82 5.70 -11.06
N GLN A 166 2.61 4.39 -10.98
CA GLN A 166 1.68 3.79 -10.00
C GLN A 166 2.39 3.58 -8.67
N GLY A 167 1.88 4.23 -7.63
CA GLY A 167 2.25 3.95 -6.24
C GLY A 167 1.25 3.01 -5.56
N TYR A 168 1.53 2.61 -4.35
CA TYR A 168 0.53 1.96 -3.51
C TYR A 168 -0.49 2.98 -3.01
N HIS A 169 -1.75 2.56 -2.91
CA HIS A 169 -2.80 3.41 -2.35
C HIS A 169 -2.47 3.81 -0.92
N GLY A 170 -2.60 5.10 -0.58
CA GLY A 170 -2.22 5.62 0.73
C GLY A 170 -2.89 4.88 1.90
N ARG A 171 -4.15 4.45 1.73
CA ARG A 171 -4.86 3.64 2.74
C ARG A 171 -4.17 2.28 2.97
N PHE A 172 -3.69 1.62 1.91
CA PHE A 172 -2.95 0.37 2.04
C PHE A 172 -1.63 0.58 2.79
N ILE A 173 -0.88 1.64 2.44
CA ILE A 173 0.37 1.99 3.14
C ILE A 173 0.10 2.25 4.62
N TYR A 174 -0.94 3.03 4.94
CA TYR A 174 -1.30 3.31 6.34
C TYR A 174 -1.76 2.05 7.10
N ALA A 175 -2.50 1.15 6.45
CA ALA A 175 -2.84 -0.13 7.04
C ALA A 175 -1.58 -0.97 7.35
N CYS A 176 -0.60 -0.99 6.44
CA CYS A 176 0.69 -1.65 6.65
C CYS A 176 1.45 -1.07 7.85
N GLU A 177 1.48 0.26 8.00
CA GLU A 177 2.10 0.93 9.15
C GLU A 177 1.43 0.57 10.48
N VAL A 178 0.09 0.56 10.52
CA VAL A 178 -0.68 0.15 11.69
C VAL A 178 -0.39 -1.32 12.03
N ILE A 179 -0.43 -2.21 11.05
CA ILE A 179 -0.15 -3.64 11.25
C ILE A 179 1.25 -3.83 11.83
N GLN A 180 2.25 -3.12 11.29
CA GLN A 180 3.62 -3.20 11.79
C GLN A 180 3.75 -2.65 13.21
N TRP A 181 3.14 -1.51 13.49
CA TRP A 181 3.13 -0.92 14.82
C TRP A 181 2.50 -1.88 15.84
N VAL A 182 1.33 -2.43 15.55
CA VAL A 182 0.67 -3.42 16.41
C VAL A 182 1.56 -4.64 16.60
N SER A 183 2.11 -5.20 15.53
CA SER A 183 2.95 -6.41 15.60
C SER A 183 4.23 -6.19 16.40
N ASN A 184 4.82 -4.99 16.36
CA ASN A 184 6.01 -4.65 17.12
C ASN A 184 5.76 -4.51 18.64
N ASN A 185 4.53 -4.15 19.05
CA ASN A 185 4.19 -3.90 20.45
C ASN A 185 3.29 -5.00 21.04
N LEU A 186 2.90 -5.99 20.27
CA LEU A 186 1.90 -6.97 20.64
C LEU A 186 2.28 -7.78 21.90
N ASP A 187 3.55 -8.17 22.04
CA ASP A 187 4.01 -8.96 23.18
C ASP A 187 3.95 -8.15 24.48
N GLU A 188 4.27 -6.84 24.40
CA GLU A 188 4.18 -5.91 25.52
C GLU A 188 2.72 -5.74 25.95
N TRP A 189 1.83 -5.46 24.99
CA TRP A 189 0.41 -5.26 25.29
C TRP A 189 -0.27 -6.52 25.84
N LEU A 190 0.11 -7.70 25.37
CA LEU A 190 -0.38 -8.96 25.90
C LEU A 190 0.24 -9.31 27.26
N GLY A 191 1.44 -8.80 27.57
CA GLY A 191 2.13 -8.97 28.85
C GLY A 191 1.52 -8.13 29.96
N GLU A 192 1.14 -6.89 29.66
CA GLU A 192 0.45 -5.99 30.59
C GLU A 192 -0.92 -6.52 31.01
N ASN A 193 -1.62 -7.17 30.09
CA ASN A 193 -2.92 -7.80 30.38
C ASN A 193 -2.84 -9.07 31.23
N LYS A 194 -1.65 -9.60 31.58
CA LYS A 194 -1.52 -10.73 32.52
C LYS A 194 -1.83 -10.35 33.97
N ASN A 195 -1.90 -9.07 34.32
CA ASN A 195 -2.19 -8.56 35.65
C ASN A 195 -3.58 -7.90 35.78
N GLY A 196 -4.39 -7.88 34.74
CA GLY A 196 -5.72 -7.28 34.72
C GLY A 196 -6.82 -8.31 34.72
N THR A 197 -7.31 -8.63 35.91
CA THR A 197 -8.65 -9.12 36.29
C THR A 197 -9.52 -9.66 35.14
N ILE A 198 -9.67 -10.98 35.14
CA ILE A 198 -10.82 -11.68 34.54
C ILE A 198 -12.07 -11.14 35.26
N VAL A 199 -12.90 -10.41 34.56
CA VAL A 199 -14.30 -10.18 34.92
C VAL A 199 -15.16 -10.72 33.78
#